data_5a2c73eb422760e73b5b6c03305439f9
#
_entry.id   5a2c73eb422760e73b5b6c03305439f9
#
_cell.length_a   1.000
_cell.length_b   1.000
_cell.length_c   1.000
_cell.angle_alpha   90.00
_cell.angle_beta   90.00
_cell.angle_gamma   90.00
#
_symmetry.space_group_name_H-M   'P 1'
#
loop_
_entity.id
_entity.type
_entity.pdbx_description
1 polymer ?
#
loop_
_entity_poly.entity_id
_entity_poly.type
_entity_poly.pdbx_seq_one_letter_code
_entity_poly.pdbx_strand_id
1 'polypeptide(L)'
;MMKKSLLCMMTVLATALLSAANAVAQEYTLREIYQKALNTSEKMEIARENVYVAQMSKDKALSLLIPRLTAYGTYNRFTEDKYNTANIMIQPEDSAAWGVRADQTFSLSARELDALRIAGQSISKSEYDLDWAKSDFLLAVASSFYDVLKAQKALDITVANLERLTKYYHLVETRMKVGELTKTALLRAQGELSGAKSDYLKASNALKLARAALTRLTGVEPDFRLKEETVSLSEACDIQGLRKSASDLRTDLKSYDMQTKMAGQQVKYARGAFWPSVGLFAIYNRADQDPAGSTFNDENIYGGISLTFPFFEGGLRMAEFREARAKERQARLAYDDLKKSVDIEVEAACLDLDTLKGSLKFLEDQQIFARDNYNAVMKQFENGLATSLDVMDANTLLLTADKNVVDALYNYQLASLTVKKSSGTLLQFVRDGDPAVKGSSGALWQLTDVGDLRAKKSGGRLLLFFSIDES
;
A
#
# COMPACT_ATOMS: atom_id res chain seq x y z
N MET A 1 -28.97 44.05 34.74
CA MET A 1 -28.83 42.88 33.86
C MET A 1 -27.80 43.07 32.75
N MET A 2 -27.63 44.23 32.18
CA MET A 2 -26.69 44.52 31.07
C MET A 2 -25.19 44.32 31.36
N LYS A 3 -24.68 44.55 32.59
CA LYS A 3 -23.24 44.37 32.90
C LYS A 3 -22.76 42.91 32.92
N LYS A 4 -23.64 41.91 33.22
CA LYS A 4 -23.26 40.48 33.21
C LYS A 4 -23.22 39.90 31.80
N SER A 5 -24.00 40.42 30.86
CA SER A 5 -24.02 39.98 29.47
C SER A 5 -22.77 40.50 28.69
N LEU A 6 -22.29 41.70 29.02
CA LEU A 6 -21.10 42.26 28.40
C LEU A 6 -19.81 41.52 28.84
N LEU A 7 -19.76 41.09 30.13
CA LEU A 7 -18.63 40.31 30.64
C LEU A 7 -18.56 38.90 30.03
N CYS A 8 -19.71 38.26 29.80
CA CYS A 8 -19.79 36.94 29.14
C CYS A 8 -19.42 37.01 27.66
N MET A 9 -19.76 38.10 26.97
CA MET A 9 -19.41 38.33 25.59
C MET A 9 -17.90 38.64 25.41
N MET A 10 -17.29 39.37 26.37
CA MET A 10 -15.84 39.59 26.36
C MET A 10 -15.03 38.33 26.69
N THR A 11 -15.53 37.45 27.56
CA THR A 11 -14.84 36.16 27.84
C THR A 11 -14.92 35.20 26.67
N VAL A 12 -16.05 35.12 25.96
CA VAL A 12 -16.19 34.31 24.72
C VAL A 12 -15.32 34.87 23.58
N LEU A 13 -15.21 36.20 23.47
CA LEU A 13 -14.33 36.83 22.47
C LEU A 13 -12.84 36.64 22.80
N ALA A 14 -12.46 36.67 24.09
CA ALA A 14 -11.09 36.42 24.55
C ALA A 14 -10.68 34.94 24.37
N THR A 15 -11.59 33.97 24.58
CA THR A 15 -11.31 32.55 24.32
C THR A 15 -11.24 32.24 22.83
N ALA A 16 -12.05 32.92 22.01
CA ALA A 16 -11.95 32.78 20.53
C ALA A 16 -10.64 33.41 19.96
N LEU A 17 -10.15 34.51 20.58
CA LEU A 17 -8.85 35.10 20.19
C LEU A 17 -7.66 34.29 20.68
N LEU A 18 -7.74 33.58 21.80
CA LEU A 18 -6.68 32.68 22.27
C LEU A 18 -6.58 31.38 21.47
N SER A 19 -7.68 30.93 20.87
CA SER A 19 -7.67 29.74 19.98
C SER A 19 -7.14 30.03 18.57
N ALA A 20 -7.17 31.30 18.14
CA ALA A 20 -6.62 31.72 16.84
C ALA A 20 -5.08 31.95 16.84
N ALA A 21 -4.43 31.96 18.02
CA ALA A 21 -3.01 32.35 18.15
C ALA A 21 -2.02 31.18 18.01
N ASN A 22 -2.44 29.95 17.76
CA ASN A 22 -1.55 28.78 17.66
C ASN A 22 -1.68 27.99 16.35
N ALA A 23 -1.94 28.64 15.23
CA ALA A 23 -1.63 28.04 13.92
C ALA A 23 -0.14 28.18 13.64
N VAL A 24 0.71 27.66 14.53
CA VAL A 24 2.12 27.36 14.18
C VAL A 24 2.03 26.22 13.18
N ALA A 25 2.41 26.48 11.93
CA ALA A 25 2.49 25.44 10.92
C ALA A 25 3.30 24.28 11.50
N GLN A 26 2.65 23.13 11.67
CA GLN A 26 3.24 21.96 12.32
C GLN A 26 4.39 21.47 11.46
N GLU A 27 5.60 21.42 12.04
CA GLU A 27 6.76 20.85 11.35
C GLU A 27 6.73 19.33 11.47
N TYR A 28 6.88 18.66 10.34
CA TYR A 28 6.89 17.20 10.28
C TYR A 28 8.23 16.66 9.80
N THR A 29 8.71 15.65 10.48
CA THR A 29 9.81 14.80 10.05
C THR A 29 9.29 13.73 9.07
N LEU A 30 10.19 13.13 8.27
CA LEU A 30 9.83 12.03 7.38
C LEU A 30 9.18 10.86 8.14
N ARG A 31 9.67 10.57 9.36
CA ARG A 31 9.14 9.51 10.21
C ARG A 31 7.68 9.79 10.65
N GLU A 32 7.38 11.00 11.08
CA GLU A 32 6.02 11.38 11.48
C GLU A 32 5.05 11.31 10.30
N ILE A 33 5.51 11.72 9.12
CA ILE A 33 4.77 11.58 7.87
C ILE A 33 4.50 10.10 7.56
N TYR A 34 5.49 9.20 7.72
CA TYR A 34 5.29 7.76 7.53
C TYR A 34 4.20 7.19 8.43
N GLN A 35 4.21 7.55 9.72
CA GLN A 35 3.22 7.07 10.67
C GLN A 35 1.80 7.51 10.30
N LYS A 36 1.63 8.78 9.97
CA LYS A 36 0.35 9.30 9.52
C LYS A 36 -0.11 8.60 8.25
N ALA A 37 0.76 8.48 7.25
CA ALA A 37 0.47 7.84 5.98
C ALA A 37 0.01 6.39 6.13
N LEU A 38 0.66 5.59 6.99
CA LEU A 38 0.29 4.19 7.23
C LEU A 38 -1.09 4.03 7.90
N ASN A 39 -1.54 5.05 8.65
CA ASN A 39 -2.80 5.01 9.38
C ASN A 39 -3.98 5.60 8.60
N THR A 40 -3.72 6.46 7.62
CA THR A 40 -4.79 7.19 6.89
C THR A 40 -4.95 6.75 5.44
N SER A 41 -4.03 5.93 4.90
CA SER A 41 -4.04 5.58 3.49
C SER A 41 -5.03 4.46 3.17
N GLU A 42 -5.93 4.70 2.22
CA GLU A 42 -6.87 3.72 1.68
C GLU A 42 -6.13 2.51 1.05
N LYS A 43 -4.94 2.72 0.48
CA LYS A 43 -4.11 1.61 -0.04
C LYS A 43 -3.71 0.63 1.06
N MET A 44 -3.41 1.15 2.26
CA MET A 44 -3.06 0.31 3.40
C MET A 44 -4.30 -0.41 3.96
N GLU A 45 -5.45 0.25 4.00
CA GLU A 45 -6.70 -0.41 4.38
C GLU A 45 -7.07 -1.54 3.40
N ILE A 46 -7.00 -1.29 2.08
CA ILE A 46 -7.22 -2.35 1.07
C ILE A 46 -6.26 -3.54 1.28
N ALA A 47 -4.99 -3.28 1.59
CA ALA A 47 -4.03 -4.34 1.84
C ALA A 47 -4.33 -5.12 3.14
N ARG A 48 -4.85 -4.47 4.19
CA ARG A 48 -5.34 -5.13 5.42
C ARG A 48 -6.59 -5.97 5.14
N GLU A 49 -7.54 -5.44 4.37
CA GLU A 49 -8.74 -6.17 3.97
C GLU A 49 -8.40 -7.43 3.14
N ASN A 50 -7.35 -7.41 2.33
CA ASN A 50 -6.89 -8.61 1.62
C ASN A 50 -6.43 -9.71 2.58
N VAL A 51 -5.81 -9.36 3.71
CA VAL A 51 -5.47 -10.34 4.77
C VAL A 51 -6.75 -10.89 5.41
N TYR A 52 -7.72 -10.03 5.71
CA TYR A 52 -9.02 -10.46 6.23
C TYR A 52 -9.77 -11.39 5.26
N VAL A 53 -9.78 -11.08 3.97
CA VAL A 53 -10.34 -11.97 2.92
C VAL A 53 -9.65 -13.34 2.91
N ALA A 54 -8.33 -13.38 3.10
CA ALA A 54 -7.60 -14.64 3.20
C ALA A 54 -7.98 -15.43 4.47
N GLN A 55 -8.21 -14.75 5.61
CA GLN A 55 -8.73 -15.37 6.83
C GLN A 55 -10.12 -15.98 6.61
N MET A 56 -11.04 -15.23 5.99
CA MET A 56 -12.37 -15.74 5.65
C MET A 56 -12.31 -16.92 4.67
N SER A 57 -11.30 -16.97 3.81
CA SER A 57 -11.06 -18.12 2.93
C SER A 57 -10.66 -19.38 3.70
N LYS A 58 -9.93 -19.21 4.83
CA LYS A 58 -9.64 -20.32 5.76
C LYS A 58 -10.89 -20.80 6.47
N ASP A 59 -11.77 -19.91 6.90
CA ASP A 59 -13.04 -20.26 7.53
C ASP A 59 -13.96 -21.01 6.55
N LYS A 60 -13.98 -20.58 5.26
CA LYS A 60 -14.65 -21.34 4.19
C LYS A 60 -14.05 -22.75 4.01
N ALA A 61 -12.72 -22.90 4.07
CA ALA A 61 -12.11 -24.22 3.99
C ALA A 61 -12.41 -25.07 5.23
N LEU A 62 -12.49 -24.46 6.41
CA LEU A 62 -12.88 -25.13 7.66
C LEU A 62 -14.34 -25.61 7.61
N SER A 63 -15.23 -24.86 6.99
CA SER A 63 -16.65 -25.25 6.84
C SER A 63 -16.86 -26.55 6.05
N LEU A 64 -15.88 -26.96 5.23
CA LEU A 64 -15.91 -28.26 4.54
C LEU A 64 -15.73 -29.45 5.49
N LEU A 65 -15.19 -29.22 6.68
CA LEU A 65 -14.96 -30.23 7.72
C LEU A 65 -16.12 -30.32 8.74
N ILE A 66 -17.09 -29.43 8.63
CA ILE A 66 -18.25 -29.33 9.54
C ILE A 66 -19.51 -29.79 8.79
N PRO A 67 -20.41 -30.58 9.41
CA PRO A 67 -21.65 -30.98 8.77
C PRO A 67 -22.49 -29.79 8.32
N ARG A 68 -23.03 -29.89 7.11
CA ARG A 68 -23.97 -28.91 6.55
C ARG A 68 -25.40 -29.30 6.96
N LEU A 69 -26.09 -28.37 7.61
CA LEU A 69 -27.51 -28.50 7.94
C LEU A 69 -28.32 -27.73 6.90
N THR A 70 -29.32 -28.40 6.33
CA THR A 70 -30.22 -27.81 5.33
C THR A 70 -31.66 -28.10 5.73
N ALA A 71 -32.48 -27.07 5.94
CA ALA A 71 -33.92 -27.18 6.05
C ALA A 71 -34.51 -27.04 4.64
N TYR A 72 -35.51 -27.84 4.36
CA TYR A 72 -36.21 -27.81 3.07
C TYR A 72 -37.72 -27.96 3.30
N GLY A 73 -38.52 -27.43 2.37
CA GLY A 73 -39.95 -27.62 2.30
C GLY A 73 -40.37 -27.69 0.84
N THR A 74 -41.26 -28.60 0.52
CA THR A 74 -41.86 -28.77 -0.80
C THR A 74 -43.36 -28.85 -0.67
N TYR A 75 -44.09 -28.22 -1.60
CA TYR A 75 -45.51 -28.38 -1.80
C TYR A 75 -45.74 -28.70 -3.27
N ASN A 76 -46.45 -29.82 -3.54
CA ASN A 76 -46.78 -30.24 -4.88
C ASN A 76 -48.29 -30.37 -4.98
N ARG A 77 -48.84 -29.79 -6.04
CA ARG A 77 -50.23 -30.00 -6.43
C ARG A 77 -50.28 -30.64 -7.78
N PHE A 78 -50.92 -31.80 -7.81
CA PHE A 78 -51.16 -32.57 -9.03
C PHE A 78 -52.54 -32.29 -9.55
N THR A 79 -52.83 -32.66 -10.78
CA THR A 79 -54.12 -32.41 -11.43
C THR A 79 -55.22 -33.34 -10.94
N GLU A 80 -54.87 -34.49 -10.38
CA GLU A 80 -55.79 -35.51 -9.93
C GLU A 80 -55.13 -36.52 -8.99
N ASP A 81 -55.93 -37.22 -8.15
CA ASP A 81 -55.50 -38.39 -7.39
C ASP A 81 -55.30 -39.57 -8.31
N LYS A 82 -54.22 -40.33 -8.10
CA LYS A 82 -54.02 -41.58 -8.84
C LYS A 82 -54.01 -42.79 -7.92
N TYR A 83 -54.67 -43.85 -8.37
CA TYR A 83 -54.81 -45.13 -7.67
C TYR A 83 -54.20 -46.24 -8.51
N ASN A 84 -53.67 -47.30 -7.85
CA ASN A 84 -53.23 -48.51 -8.52
C ASN A 84 -54.41 -49.47 -8.76
N THR A 85 -54.11 -50.57 -9.41
CA THR A 85 -55.14 -51.63 -9.70
C THR A 85 -55.77 -52.27 -8.46
N ALA A 86 -55.16 -52.15 -7.29
CA ALA A 86 -55.65 -52.59 -5.99
C ALA A 86 -56.37 -51.43 -5.20
N ASN A 87 -56.73 -50.35 -5.87
CA ASN A 87 -57.39 -49.19 -5.30
C ASN A 87 -56.59 -48.54 -4.15
N ILE A 88 -55.27 -48.68 -4.18
CA ILE A 88 -54.35 -48.00 -3.24
C ILE A 88 -53.87 -46.67 -3.89
N MET A 89 -54.01 -45.56 -3.18
CA MET A 89 -53.52 -44.23 -3.64
C MET A 89 -52.04 -44.29 -3.83
N ILE A 90 -51.57 -43.87 -5.01
CA ILE A 90 -50.14 -43.75 -5.37
C ILE A 90 -49.72 -42.35 -5.62
N GLN A 91 -50.67 -41.44 -5.83
CA GLN A 91 -50.38 -39.98 -5.97
C GLN A 91 -51.58 -39.19 -5.44
N PRO A 92 -51.43 -38.40 -4.38
CA PRO A 92 -52.46 -37.48 -3.91
C PRO A 92 -52.50 -36.21 -4.79
N GLU A 93 -53.63 -35.51 -4.81
CA GLU A 93 -53.73 -34.19 -5.47
C GLU A 93 -52.81 -33.16 -4.80
N ASP A 94 -52.79 -33.14 -3.49
CA ASP A 94 -51.93 -32.22 -2.72
C ASP A 94 -50.95 -33.00 -1.83
N SER A 95 -49.68 -32.61 -1.87
CA SER A 95 -48.66 -33.13 -0.97
C SER A 95 -47.70 -32.03 -0.51
N ALA A 96 -47.46 -31.98 0.79
CA ALA A 96 -46.49 -31.09 1.41
C ALA A 96 -45.44 -31.94 2.15
N ALA A 97 -44.20 -31.53 2.08
CA ALA A 97 -43.15 -32.14 2.88
C ALA A 97 -42.16 -31.07 3.36
N TRP A 98 -41.71 -31.20 4.59
CA TRP A 98 -40.62 -30.39 5.13
C TRP A 98 -39.71 -31.27 5.95
N GLY A 99 -38.45 -30.82 6.08
CA GLY A 99 -37.48 -31.60 6.82
C GLY A 99 -36.17 -30.86 7.05
N VAL A 100 -35.31 -31.53 7.79
CA VAL A 100 -33.95 -31.09 8.03
C VAL A 100 -33.00 -32.21 7.60
N ARG A 101 -31.98 -31.84 6.87
CA ARG A 101 -30.95 -32.76 6.38
C ARG A 101 -29.59 -32.29 6.89
N ALA A 102 -28.83 -33.21 7.48
CA ALA A 102 -27.43 -33.04 7.83
C ALA A 102 -26.58 -33.85 6.84
N ASP A 103 -25.62 -33.21 6.20
CA ASP A 103 -24.71 -33.84 5.24
C ASP A 103 -23.26 -33.56 5.63
N GLN A 104 -22.41 -34.59 5.57
CA GLN A 104 -20.97 -34.46 5.69
C GLN A 104 -20.28 -35.39 4.69
N THR A 105 -19.36 -34.84 3.89
CA THR A 105 -18.60 -35.65 2.93
C THR A 105 -17.11 -35.54 3.26
N PHE A 106 -16.41 -36.63 3.28
CA PHE A 106 -14.97 -36.74 3.47
C PHE A 106 -14.35 -37.48 2.29
N SER A 107 -13.28 -36.92 1.76
CA SER A 107 -12.42 -37.63 0.82
C SER A 107 -11.50 -38.59 1.59
N LEU A 108 -11.34 -39.82 1.16
CA LEU A 108 -10.38 -40.75 1.77
C LEU A 108 -8.93 -40.32 1.60
N SER A 109 -8.64 -39.39 0.70
CA SER A 109 -7.33 -38.73 0.54
C SER A 109 -7.12 -37.53 1.43
N ALA A 110 -8.11 -37.14 2.24
CA ALA A 110 -8.08 -35.94 3.10
C ALA A 110 -7.90 -34.62 2.32
N ARG A 111 -8.51 -34.47 1.12
CA ARG A 111 -8.47 -33.26 0.30
C ARG A 111 -8.91 -31.98 1.06
N GLU A 112 -9.86 -32.14 1.97
CA GLU A 112 -10.39 -31.06 2.81
C GLU A 112 -9.29 -30.47 3.70
N LEU A 113 -8.36 -31.31 4.20
CA LEU A 113 -7.19 -30.86 4.96
C LEU A 113 -6.16 -30.16 4.05
N ASP A 114 -6.00 -30.61 2.81
CA ASP A 114 -5.13 -29.90 1.85
C ASP A 114 -5.74 -28.53 1.48
N ALA A 115 -7.06 -28.43 1.31
CA ALA A 115 -7.73 -27.14 1.12
C ALA A 115 -7.51 -26.20 2.32
N LEU A 116 -7.61 -26.70 3.56
CA LEU A 116 -7.36 -25.94 4.76
C LEU A 116 -5.88 -25.47 4.86
N ARG A 117 -4.93 -26.31 4.46
CA ARG A 117 -3.50 -25.94 4.40
C ARG A 117 -3.24 -24.86 3.36
N ILE A 118 -3.84 -24.97 2.16
CA ILE A 118 -3.75 -23.94 1.12
C ILE A 118 -4.28 -22.60 1.65
N ALA A 119 -5.44 -22.61 2.30
CA ALA A 119 -6.03 -21.41 2.88
C ALA A 119 -5.15 -20.81 4.00
N GLY A 120 -4.55 -21.65 4.86
CA GLY A 120 -3.57 -21.18 5.84
C GLY A 120 -2.33 -20.53 5.22
N GLN A 121 -1.79 -21.11 4.16
CA GLN A 121 -0.66 -20.55 3.42
C GLN A 121 -1.05 -19.25 2.69
N SER A 122 -2.32 -19.13 2.25
CA SER A 122 -2.85 -17.91 1.64
C SER A 122 -2.86 -16.72 2.62
N ILE A 123 -3.12 -16.96 3.92
CA ILE A 123 -3.02 -15.92 4.95
C ILE A 123 -1.57 -15.42 5.04
N SER A 124 -0.61 -16.34 5.22
CA SER A 124 0.81 -15.95 5.31
C SER A 124 1.29 -15.22 4.05
N LYS A 125 0.83 -15.65 2.86
CA LYS A 125 1.10 -14.92 1.62
C LYS A 125 0.56 -13.50 1.68
N SER A 126 -0.70 -13.31 2.08
CA SER A 126 -1.33 -12.00 2.17
C SER A 126 -0.68 -11.09 3.22
N GLU A 127 -0.15 -11.64 4.32
CA GLU A 127 0.62 -10.91 5.31
C GLU A 127 1.95 -10.39 4.72
N TYR A 128 2.67 -11.23 3.94
CA TYR A 128 3.87 -10.79 3.24
C TYR A 128 3.56 -9.77 2.15
N ASP A 129 2.45 -9.91 1.43
CA ASP A 129 1.98 -8.93 0.44
C ASP A 129 1.65 -7.57 1.10
N LEU A 130 1.04 -7.58 2.30
CA LEU A 130 0.79 -6.38 3.08
C LEU A 130 2.10 -5.68 3.48
N ASP A 131 3.08 -6.43 3.95
CA ASP A 131 4.37 -5.84 4.35
C ASP A 131 5.16 -5.33 3.14
N TRP A 132 5.08 -6.00 1.99
CA TRP A 132 5.60 -5.48 0.75
C TRP A 132 4.91 -4.18 0.33
N ALA A 133 3.57 -4.15 0.37
CA ALA A 133 2.78 -2.97 0.06
C ALA A 133 3.12 -1.79 0.98
N LYS A 134 3.36 -2.03 2.30
CA LYS A 134 3.85 -1.00 3.22
C LYS A 134 5.21 -0.46 2.78
N SER A 135 6.14 -1.34 2.44
CA SER A 135 7.48 -0.92 2.01
C SER A 135 7.45 -0.07 0.73
N ASP A 136 6.64 -0.48 -0.25
CA ASP A 136 6.45 0.26 -1.50
C ASP A 136 5.77 1.61 -1.26
N PHE A 137 4.75 1.63 -0.43
CA PHE A 137 4.03 2.85 -0.07
C PHE A 137 4.91 3.84 0.68
N LEU A 138 5.75 3.38 1.60
CA LEU A 138 6.67 4.24 2.33
C LEU A 138 7.71 4.88 1.42
N LEU A 139 8.21 4.17 0.41
CA LEU A 139 9.09 4.77 -0.58
C LEU A 139 8.37 5.84 -1.42
N ALA A 140 7.11 5.60 -1.79
CA ALA A 140 6.30 6.59 -2.50
C ALA A 140 6.05 7.85 -1.65
N VAL A 141 5.81 7.69 -0.34
CA VAL A 141 5.70 8.81 0.62
C VAL A 141 7.01 9.57 0.72
N ALA A 142 8.16 8.86 0.80
CA ALA A 142 9.47 9.50 0.82
C ALA A 142 9.75 10.30 -0.45
N SER A 143 9.43 9.75 -1.62
CA SER A 143 9.54 10.46 -2.89
C SER A 143 8.74 11.77 -2.86
N SER A 144 7.46 11.69 -2.46
CA SER A 144 6.60 12.87 -2.38
C SER A 144 7.08 13.89 -1.32
N PHE A 145 7.67 13.42 -0.22
CA PHE A 145 8.28 14.27 0.81
C PHE A 145 9.47 15.06 0.25
N TYR A 146 10.39 14.38 -0.45
CA TYR A 146 11.54 15.04 -1.07
C TYR A 146 11.13 15.90 -2.26
N ASP A 147 10.06 15.57 -2.99
CA ASP A 147 9.52 16.44 -4.05
C ASP A 147 9.02 17.78 -3.51
N VAL A 148 8.40 17.80 -2.30
CA VAL A 148 8.03 19.06 -1.63
C VAL A 148 9.27 19.86 -1.24
N LEU A 149 10.29 19.22 -0.66
CA LEU A 149 11.53 19.91 -0.29
C LEU A 149 12.26 20.47 -1.52
N LYS A 150 12.34 19.70 -2.61
CA LYS A 150 12.86 20.15 -3.90
C LYS A 150 12.11 21.36 -4.44
N ALA A 151 10.78 21.30 -4.45
CA ALA A 151 9.95 22.39 -4.95
C ALA A 151 10.10 23.64 -4.09
N GLN A 152 10.27 23.51 -2.77
CA GLN A 152 10.54 24.62 -1.88
C GLN A 152 11.90 25.26 -2.20
N LYS A 153 12.97 24.47 -2.32
CA LYS A 153 14.32 24.99 -2.66
C LYS A 153 14.36 25.60 -4.07
N ALA A 154 13.64 24.98 -5.03
CA ALA A 154 13.50 25.54 -6.38
C ALA A 154 12.79 26.91 -6.37
N LEU A 155 11.77 27.10 -5.52
CA LEU A 155 11.14 28.39 -5.31
C LEU A 155 12.12 29.41 -4.73
N ASP A 156 12.87 29.03 -3.69
CA ASP A 156 13.87 29.91 -3.06
C ASP A 156 14.95 30.37 -4.07
N ILE A 157 15.43 29.45 -4.92
CA ILE A 157 16.37 29.75 -6.01
C ILE A 157 15.76 30.72 -7.03
N THR A 158 14.50 30.51 -7.43
CA THR A 158 13.83 31.40 -8.41
C THR A 158 13.53 32.77 -7.83
N VAL A 159 13.22 32.89 -6.54
CA VAL A 159 13.08 34.17 -5.83
C VAL A 159 14.43 34.94 -5.83
N ALA A 160 15.52 34.27 -5.45
CA ALA A 160 16.84 34.86 -5.47
C ALA A 160 17.28 35.30 -6.88
N ASN A 161 16.95 34.50 -7.91
CA ASN A 161 17.21 34.87 -9.31
C ASN A 161 16.38 36.09 -9.75
N LEU A 162 15.12 36.15 -9.39
CA LEU A 162 14.24 37.28 -9.67
C LEU A 162 14.76 38.56 -9.04
N GLU A 163 15.22 38.49 -7.81
CA GLU A 163 15.87 39.65 -7.12
C GLU A 163 17.15 40.10 -7.82
N ARG A 164 18.02 39.15 -8.21
CA ARG A 164 19.25 39.45 -8.98
C ARG A 164 18.94 40.15 -10.28
N LEU A 165 18.02 39.61 -11.07
CA LEU A 165 17.64 40.17 -12.36
C LEU A 165 16.89 41.51 -12.24
N THR A 166 16.14 41.73 -11.17
CA THR A 166 15.52 43.04 -10.86
C THR A 166 16.58 44.09 -10.61
N LYS A 167 17.59 43.79 -9.76
CA LYS A 167 18.71 44.71 -9.50
C LYS A 167 19.51 44.97 -10.77
N TYR A 168 19.78 43.94 -11.56
CA TYR A 168 20.48 44.07 -12.83
C TYR A 168 19.70 44.94 -13.83
N TYR A 169 18.40 44.75 -13.98
CA TYR A 169 17.55 45.58 -14.86
C TYR A 169 17.63 47.04 -14.47
N HIS A 170 17.52 47.38 -13.19
CA HIS A 170 17.62 48.77 -12.74
C HIS A 170 19.02 49.37 -12.96
N LEU A 171 20.09 48.59 -12.80
CA LEU A 171 21.46 49.04 -13.12
C LEU A 171 21.60 49.36 -14.61
N VAL A 172 21.13 48.46 -15.50
CA VAL A 172 21.16 48.65 -16.97
C VAL A 172 20.31 49.84 -17.39
N GLU A 173 19.13 50.03 -16.81
CA GLU A 173 18.25 51.19 -17.07
C GLU A 173 18.93 52.52 -16.72
N THR A 174 19.58 52.57 -15.56
CA THR A 174 20.27 53.76 -15.09
C THR A 174 21.46 54.10 -16.00
N ARG A 175 22.29 53.13 -16.37
CA ARG A 175 23.41 53.31 -17.27
C ARG A 175 23.01 53.68 -18.72
N MET A 176 21.90 53.15 -19.17
CA MET A 176 21.35 53.56 -20.47
C MET A 176 20.91 55.03 -20.47
N LYS A 177 20.30 55.52 -19.35
CA LYS A 177 19.88 56.94 -19.25
C LYS A 177 21.05 57.92 -19.29
N VAL A 178 22.24 57.47 -18.83
CA VAL A 178 23.46 58.29 -18.91
C VAL A 178 24.31 58.02 -20.17
N GLY A 179 23.82 57.19 -21.09
CA GLY A 179 24.43 56.91 -22.40
C GLY A 179 25.56 55.89 -22.40
N GLU A 180 25.78 55.18 -21.28
CA GLU A 180 26.84 54.14 -21.17
C GLU A 180 26.43 52.81 -21.82
N LEU A 181 25.13 52.52 -21.93
CA LEU A 181 24.61 51.25 -22.47
C LEU A 181 23.61 51.46 -23.60
N THR A 182 23.51 50.46 -24.43
CA THR A 182 22.60 50.49 -25.59
C THR A 182 21.17 50.11 -25.21
N LYS A 183 20.16 50.51 -26.01
CA LYS A 183 18.79 50.07 -25.87
C LYS A 183 18.62 48.56 -25.99
N THR A 184 19.50 47.90 -26.75
CA THR A 184 19.52 46.43 -26.88
C THR A 184 19.85 45.74 -25.54
N ALA A 185 20.79 46.31 -24.76
CA ALA A 185 21.11 45.78 -23.43
C ALA A 185 19.91 45.90 -22.47
N LEU A 186 19.17 47.00 -22.50
CA LEU A 186 17.94 47.18 -21.70
C LEU A 186 16.86 46.19 -22.09
N LEU A 187 16.57 46.03 -23.39
CA LEU A 187 15.55 45.10 -23.88
C LEU A 187 15.87 43.65 -23.51
N ARG A 188 17.15 43.29 -23.52
CA ARG A 188 17.59 41.95 -23.05
C ARG A 188 17.35 41.79 -21.54
N ALA A 189 17.78 42.75 -20.72
CA ALA A 189 17.54 42.72 -19.28
C ALA A 189 16.05 42.65 -18.93
N GLN A 190 15.19 43.34 -19.70
CA GLN A 190 13.74 43.30 -19.56
C GLN A 190 13.18 41.93 -19.93
N GLY A 191 13.68 41.30 -21.02
CA GLY A 191 13.31 39.93 -21.43
C GLY A 191 13.62 38.90 -20.36
N GLU A 192 14.87 38.93 -19.83
CA GLU A 192 15.30 38.03 -18.76
C GLU A 192 14.49 38.21 -17.45
N LEU A 193 14.23 39.46 -17.04
CA LEU A 193 13.37 39.73 -15.90
C LEU A 193 11.94 39.19 -16.10
N SER A 194 11.39 39.29 -17.30
CA SER A 194 10.08 38.72 -17.63
C SER A 194 10.10 37.19 -17.59
N GLY A 195 11.16 36.56 -18.07
CA GLY A 195 11.43 35.13 -17.93
C GLY A 195 11.48 34.69 -16.48
N ALA A 196 12.23 35.37 -15.63
CA ALA A 196 12.34 35.08 -14.20
C ALA A 196 11.01 35.22 -13.45
N LYS A 197 10.16 36.21 -13.82
CA LYS A 197 8.79 36.32 -13.27
C LYS A 197 7.92 35.12 -13.65
N SER A 198 8.02 34.65 -14.89
CA SER A 198 7.33 33.43 -15.33
C SER A 198 7.82 32.19 -14.56
N ASP A 199 9.12 32.05 -14.35
CA ASP A 199 9.69 30.92 -13.64
C ASP A 199 9.32 30.92 -12.14
N TYR A 200 9.24 32.10 -11.52
CA TYR A 200 8.70 32.24 -10.16
C TYR A 200 7.25 31.71 -10.06
N LEU A 201 6.37 32.08 -11.01
CA LEU A 201 4.99 31.60 -11.01
C LEU A 201 4.92 30.08 -11.19
N LYS A 202 5.75 29.52 -12.08
CA LYS A 202 5.85 28.06 -12.27
C LYS A 202 6.32 27.35 -11.00
N ALA A 203 7.38 27.83 -10.37
CA ALA A 203 7.94 27.25 -9.13
C ALA A 203 6.93 27.33 -7.97
N SER A 204 6.23 28.48 -7.83
CA SER A 204 5.18 28.64 -6.82
C SER A 204 4.04 27.63 -6.99
N ASN A 205 3.59 27.42 -8.23
CA ASN A 205 2.54 26.45 -8.50
C ASN A 205 3.02 25.00 -8.38
N ALA A 206 4.27 24.71 -8.74
CA ALA A 206 4.89 23.39 -8.53
C ALA A 206 4.94 23.02 -7.04
N LEU A 207 5.30 23.96 -6.16
CA LEU A 207 5.27 23.75 -4.71
C LEU A 207 3.86 23.45 -4.21
N LYS A 208 2.85 24.19 -4.67
CA LYS A 208 1.45 23.93 -4.28
C LYS A 208 1.01 22.53 -4.71
N LEU A 209 1.38 22.11 -5.91
CA LEU A 209 1.05 20.78 -6.44
C LEU A 209 1.77 19.68 -5.65
N ALA A 210 3.06 19.84 -5.37
CA ALA A 210 3.83 18.88 -4.56
C ALA A 210 3.24 18.72 -3.14
N ARG A 211 2.84 19.84 -2.49
CA ARG A 211 2.14 19.78 -1.20
C ARG A 211 0.81 19.04 -1.29
N ALA A 212 -0.01 19.32 -2.30
CA ALA A 212 -1.27 18.62 -2.51
C ALA A 212 -1.08 17.11 -2.74
N ALA A 213 -0.02 16.71 -3.46
CA ALA A 213 0.33 15.31 -3.67
C ALA A 213 0.70 14.61 -2.34
N LEU A 214 1.51 15.24 -1.50
CA LEU A 214 1.87 14.70 -0.18
C LEU A 214 0.65 14.65 0.74
N THR A 215 -0.19 15.70 0.79
CA THR A 215 -1.47 15.72 1.54
C THR A 215 -2.35 14.54 1.15
N ARG A 216 -2.51 14.27 -0.14
CA ARG A 216 -3.30 13.13 -0.63
C ARG A 216 -2.79 11.77 -0.13
N LEU A 217 -1.46 11.60 -0.05
CA LEU A 217 -0.86 10.34 0.39
C LEU A 217 -0.93 10.15 1.91
N THR A 218 -0.89 11.24 2.67
CA THR A 218 -0.62 11.21 4.11
C THR A 218 -1.79 11.69 4.97
N GLY A 219 -2.79 12.34 4.37
CA GLY A 219 -3.90 12.97 5.10
C GLY A 219 -3.48 14.17 5.96
N VAL A 220 -2.26 14.69 5.78
CA VAL A 220 -1.79 15.89 6.51
C VAL A 220 -2.45 17.13 5.91
N GLU A 221 -2.85 18.09 6.75
CA GLU A 221 -3.41 19.37 6.30
C GLU A 221 -2.42 20.12 5.40
N PRO A 222 -2.89 20.89 4.39
CA PRO A 222 -2.00 21.51 3.38
C PRO A 222 -1.00 22.53 3.92
N ASP A 223 -1.27 23.14 5.09
CA ASP A 223 -0.41 24.16 5.71
C ASP A 223 0.57 23.54 6.71
N PHE A 224 1.50 22.74 6.20
CA PHE A 224 2.57 22.11 6.96
C PHE A 224 3.94 22.67 6.58
N ARG A 225 4.91 22.48 7.48
CA ARG A 225 6.35 22.63 7.19
C ARG A 225 7.01 21.27 7.30
N LEU A 226 8.00 21.03 6.45
CA LEU A 226 8.80 19.81 6.50
C LEU A 226 10.15 20.13 7.13
N LYS A 227 10.55 19.30 8.08
CA LYS A 227 11.88 19.37 8.66
C LYS A 227 12.84 18.60 7.78
N GLU A 228 13.89 19.27 7.33
CA GLU A 228 14.97 18.66 6.57
C GLU A 228 15.81 17.78 7.51
N GLU A 229 15.79 16.48 7.33
CA GLU A 229 16.64 15.53 8.03
C GLU A 229 17.77 15.14 7.08
N THR A 230 19.00 15.42 7.49
CA THR A 230 20.19 14.98 6.74
C THR A 230 20.39 13.51 6.99
N VAL A 231 20.08 12.67 5.99
CA VAL A 231 20.51 11.26 6.02
C VAL A 231 22.03 11.26 5.90
N SER A 232 22.73 10.70 6.87
CA SER A 232 24.18 10.60 6.83
C SER A 232 24.62 9.92 5.53
N LEU A 233 25.69 10.47 4.92
CA LEU A 233 26.30 9.88 3.74
C LEU A 233 26.72 8.44 4.09
N SER A 234 26.03 7.47 3.51
CA SER A 234 26.32 6.05 3.72
C SER A 234 27.74 5.71 3.30
N GLU A 235 28.35 4.76 4.00
CA GLU A 235 29.58 4.11 3.54
C GLU A 235 29.35 3.41 2.19
N ALA A 236 30.44 2.95 1.55
CA ALA A 236 30.36 2.23 0.26
C ALA A 236 29.37 1.07 0.33
N CYS A 237 28.64 0.87 -0.77
CA CYS A 237 27.59 -0.14 -0.87
C CYS A 237 28.20 -1.55 -0.89
N ASP A 238 27.96 -2.37 0.15
CA ASP A 238 28.29 -3.81 0.12
C ASP A 238 27.21 -4.58 -0.63
N ILE A 239 27.37 -4.71 -1.94
CA ILE A 239 26.40 -5.41 -2.82
C ILE A 239 26.17 -6.85 -2.36
N GLN A 240 27.22 -7.58 -1.93
CA GLN A 240 27.09 -8.97 -1.51
C GLN A 240 26.27 -9.12 -0.22
N GLY A 241 26.57 -8.28 0.76
CA GLY A 241 25.79 -8.22 2.02
C GLY A 241 24.34 -7.83 1.80
N LEU A 242 24.08 -6.86 0.90
CA LEU A 242 22.73 -6.41 0.57
C LEU A 242 21.93 -7.47 -0.22
N ARG A 243 22.54 -8.20 -1.16
CA ARG A 243 21.88 -9.34 -1.85
C ARG A 243 21.49 -10.44 -0.87
N LYS A 244 22.36 -10.76 0.11
CA LYS A 244 22.03 -11.72 1.16
C LYS A 244 20.87 -11.21 2.01
N SER A 245 20.92 -9.96 2.45
CA SER A 245 19.83 -9.34 3.22
C SER A 245 18.51 -9.34 2.43
N ALA A 246 18.55 -9.02 1.13
CA ALA A 246 17.37 -9.06 0.26
C ALA A 246 16.77 -10.47 0.18
N SER A 247 17.60 -11.50 0.01
CA SER A 247 17.12 -12.89 -0.03
C SER A 247 16.44 -13.32 1.26
N ASP A 248 16.91 -12.84 2.44
CA ASP A 248 16.42 -13.24 3.75
C ASP A 248 15.22 -12.37 4.23
N LEU A 249 15.21 -11.10 3.89
CA LEU A 249 14.29 -10.12 4.49
C LEU A 249 13.14 -9.69 3.56
N ARG A 250 13.32 -9.71 2.22
CA ARG A 250 12.29 -9.22 1.29
C ARG A 250 11.01 -10.02 1.39
N THR A 251 9.92 -9.30 1.62
CA THR A 251 8.61 -9.91 1.84
C THR A 251 7.93 -10.35 0.54
N ASP A 252 8.24 -9.72 -0.60
CA ASP A 252 7.79 -10.17 -1.91
C ASP A 252 8.37 -11.55 -2.27
N LEU A 253 9.67 -11.81 -2.03
CA LEU A 253 10.27 -13.13 -2.20
C LEU A 253 9.59 -14.19 -1.30
N LYS A 254 9.29 -13.83 -0.04
CA LYS A 254 8.56 -14.71 0.89
C LYS A 254 7.12 -14.98 0.40
N SER A 255 6.46 -13.98 -0.18
CA SER A 255 5.13 -14.13 -0.76
C SER A 255 5.14 -15.12 -1.94
N TYR A 256 6.10 -14.98 -2.86
CA TYR A 256 6.25 -15.92 -4.00
C TYR A 256 6.66 -17.32 -3.57
N ASP A 257 7.48 -17.47 -2.50
CA ASP A 257 7.76 -18.79 -1.90
C ASP A 257 6.48 -19.44 -1.35
N MET A 258 5.63 -18.66 -0.64
CA MET A 258 4.31 -19.15 -0.20
C MET A 258 3.43 -19.54 -1.38
N GLN A 259 3.43 -18.77 -2.47
CA GLN A 259 2.69 -19.13 -3.67
C GLN A 259 3.17 -20.45 -4.29
N THR A 260 4.48 -20.69 -4.28
CA THR A 260 5.06 -21.98 -4.74
C THR A 260 4.62 -23.14 -3.84
N LYS A 261 4.62 -22.94 -2.52
CA LYS A 261 4.13 -23.94 -1.54
C LYS A 261 2.65 -24.22 -1.72
N MET A 262 1.82 -23.18 -1.93
CA MET A 262 0.38 -23.33 -2.21
C MET A 262 0.13 -24.11 -3.49
N ALA A 263 0.87 -23.83 -4.57
CA ALA A 263 0.77 -24.55 -5.83
C ALA A 263 1.14 -26.04 -5.67
N GLY A 264 2.16 -26.35 -4.86
CA GLY A 264 2.52 -27.72 -4.51
C GLY A 264 1.42 -28.44 -3.71
N GLN A 265 0.73 -27.75 -2.78
CA GLN A 265 -0.43 -28.31 -2.08
C GLN A 265 -1.63 -28.50 -3.03
N GLN A 266 -1.82 -27.59 -3.99
CA GLN A 266 -2.88 -27.74 -5.01
C GLN A 266 -2.68 -29.00 -5.87
N VAL A 267 -1.43 -29.40 -6.16
CA VAL A 267 -1.13 -30.68 -6.82
C VAL A 267 -1.57 -31.86 -5.96
N LYS A 268 -1.34 -31.81 -4.64
CA LYS A 268 -1.79 -32.87 -3.71
C LYS A 268 -3.32 -32.92 -3.67
N TYR A 269 -3.95 -31.76 -3.56
CA TYR A 269 -5.41 -31.63 -3.60
C TYR A 269 -6.00 -32.24 -4.89
N ALA A 270 -5.45 -31.91 -6.06
CA ALA A 270 -5.89 -32.46 -7.34
C ALA A 270 -5.64 -33.97 -7.42
N ARG A 271 -4.50 -34.48 -6.92
CA ARG A 271 -4.24 -35.91 -6.83
C ARG A 271 -5.23 -36.65 -5.93
N GLY A 272 -5.68 -36.00 -4.88
CA GLY A 272 -6.69 -36.52 -3.95
C GLY A 272 -8.03 -36.84 -4.62
N ALA A 273 -8.34 -36.23 -5.76
CA ALA A 273 -9.55 -36.50 -6.53
C ALA A 273 -9.61 -37.93 -7.08
N PHE A 274 -8.49 -38.63 -7.17
CA PHE A 274 -8.45 -40.05 -7.61
C PHE A 274 -8.87 -41.05 -6.53
N TRP A 275 -9.17 -40.59 -5.31
CA TRP A 275 -9.64 -41.43 -4.22
C TRP A 275 -11.14 -41.35 -4.04
N PRO A 276 -11.75 -42.41 -3.47
CA PRO A 276 -13.17 -42.37 -3.13
C PRO A 276 -13.51 -41.33 -2.07
N SER A 277 -14.76 -40.87 -2.04
CA SER A 277 -15.33 -40.05 -0.98
C SER A 277 -16.38 -40.83 -0.19
N VAL A 278 -16.46 -40.56 1.11
CA VAL A 278 -17.49 -41.11 2.02
C VAL A 278 -18.40 -39.97 2.42
N GLY A 279 -19.68 -40.13 2.11
CA GLY A 279 -20.73 -39.22 2.55
C GLY A 279 -21.49 -39.83 3.75
N LEU A 280 -21.68 -39.01 4.77
CA LEU A 280 -22.57 -39.28 5.89
C LEU A 280 -23.79 -38.38 5.77
N PHE A 281 -24.97 -38.90 5.96
CA PHE A 281 -26.17 -38.07 5.97
C PHE A 281 -27.14 -38.54 7.03
N ALA A 282 -27.93 -37.63 7.57
CA ALA A 282 -29.07 -37.87 8.45
C ALA A 282 -30.20 -36.94 8.02
N ILE A 283 -31.40 -37.52 7.90
CA ILE A 283 -32.60 -36.82 7.43
C ILE A 283 -33.72 -37.02 8.42
N TYR A 284 -34.31 -35.90 8.84
CA TYR A 284 -35.66 -35.87 9.40
C TYR A 284 -36.60 -35.31 8.34
N ASN A 285 -37.68 -36.03 8.03
CA ASN A 285 -38.68 -35.63 7.05
C ASN A 285 -40.06 -35.82 7.62
N ARG A 286 -40.88 -34.79 7.52
CA ARG A 286 -42.32 -34.87 7.77
C ARG A 286 -43.08 -34.51 6.51
N ALA A 287 -44.01 -35.35 6.15
CA ALA A 287 -44.82 -35.19 4.97
C ALA A 287 -46.31 -35.16 5.37
N ASP A 288 -47.12 -34.44 4.61
CA ASP A 288 -48.56 -34.37 4.69
C ASP A 288 -49.14 -34.49 3.29
N GLN A 289 -50.29 -35.18 3.17
CA GLN A 289 -50.94 -35.32 1.89
C GLN A 289 -52.47 -35.35 2.04
N ASP A 290 -53.19 -34.79 1.09
CA ASP A 290 -54.62 -34.79 1.03
C ASP A 290 -55.09 -35.33 -0.35
N PRO A 291 -55.87 -36.39 -0.37
CA PRO A 291 -56.33 -37.20 0.77
C PRO A 291 -55.24 -38.08 1.37
N ALA A 292 -55.31 -38.35 2.70
CA ALA A 292 -54.37 -39.21 3.39
C ALA A 292 -54.56 -40.66 2.99
N GLY A 293 -53.53 -41.31 2.45
CA GLY A 293 -53.55 -42.75 2.09
C GLY A 293 -53.32 -43.66 3.30
N SER A 294 -53.91 -44.84 3.33
CA SER A 294 -53.80 -45.79 4.44
C SER A 294 -52.37 -46.35 4.66
N THR A 295 -51.48 -46.18 3.73
CA THR A 295 -50.05 -46.60 3.79
C THR A 295 -49.09 -45.43 3.90
N PHE A 296 -49.61 -44.22 4.13
CA PHE A 296 -48.78 -43.03 4.19
C PHE A 296 -48.02 -42.96 5.50
N ASN A 297 -46.71 -42.74 5.42
CA ASN A 297 -45.84 -42.52 6.56
C ASN A 297 -45.53 -41.02 6.64
N ASP A 298 -46.13 -40.36 7.63
CA ASP A 298 -46.07 -38.91 7.82
C ASP A 298 -44.76 -38.42 8.45
N GLU A 299 -43.97 -39.31 9.09
CA GLU A 299 -42.72 -38.95 9.74
C GLU A 299 -41.63 -40.00 9.51
N ASN A 300 -40.47 -39.54 9.07
CA ASN A 300 -39.32 -40.42 8.82
C ASN A 300 -38.04 -39.82 9.40
N ILE A 301 -37.28 -40.63 10.16
CA ILE A 301 -35.94 -40.35 10.57
C ILE A 301 -35.04 -41.45 10.07
N TYR A 302 -34.06 -41.10 9.24
CA TYR A 302 -33.10 -42.08 8.74
C TYR A 302 -31.74 -41.43 8.48
N GLY A 303 -30.71 -42.23 8.51
CA GLY A 303 -29.35 -41.85 8.17
C GLY A 303 -28.63 -42.92 7.42
N GLY A 304 -27.57 -42.56 6.75
CA GLY A 304 -26.84 -43.51 5.94
C GLY A 304 -25.41 -43.08 5.68
N ILE A 305 -24.65 -44.02 5.16
CA ILE A 305 -23.28 -43.85 4.69
C ILE A 305 -23.26 -44.18 3.21
N SER A 306 -22.69 -43.29 2.40
CA SER A 306 -22.50 -43.52 0.97
C SER A 306 -21.00 -43.51 0.64
N LEU A 307 -20.55 -44.42 -0.19
CA LEU A 307 -19.21 -44.44 -0.79
C LEU A 307 -19.35 -44.14 -2.27
N THR A 308 -18.70 -43.04 -2.70
CA THR A 308 -18.72 -42.61 -4.09
C THR A 308 -17.32 -42.68 -4.66
N PHE A 309 -17.15 -43.47 -5.73
CA PHE A 309 -15.89 -43.58 -6.46
C PHE A 309 -16.13 -43.47 -7.97
N PRO A 310 -16.06 -42.28 -8.54
CA PRO A 310 -16.16 -42.10 -9.99
C PRO A 310 -14.88 -42.59 -10.64
N PHE A 311 -14.88 -43.82 -11.16
CA PHE A 311 -13.70 -44.44 -11.78
C PHE A 311 -13.41 -43.93 -13.20
N PHE A 312 -14.36 -43.32 -13.87
CA PHE A 312 -14.20 -42.73 -15.20
C PHE A 312 -15.04 -41.44 -15.36
N GLU A 313 -14.40 -40.35 -15.70
CA GLU A 313 -15.00 -39.02 -15.92
C GLU A 313 -14.45 -38.38 -17.21
N GLY A 314 -14.29 -39.16 -18.28
CA GLY A 314 -13.82 -38.62 -19.55
C GLY A 314 -12.41 -37.99 -19.53
N GLY A 315 -11.57 -38.32 -18.56
CA GLY A 315 -10.22 -37.79 -18.43
C GLY A 315 -10.11 -36.49 -17.61
N LEU A 316 -11.21 -35.95 -17.06
CA LEU A 316 -11.25 -34.67 -16.32
C LEU A 316 -10.20 -34.62 -15.21
N ARG A 317 -10.13 -35.59 -14.32
CA ARG A 317 -9.20 -35.63 -13.19
C ARG A 317 -7.74 -35.63 -13.62
N MET A 318 -7.42 -36.31 -14.73
CA MET A 318 -6.09 -36.33 -15.28
C MET A 318 -5.69 -34.94 -15.83
N ALA A 319 -6.65 -34.26 -16.47
CA ALA A 319 -6.44 -32.90 -16.96
C ALA A 319 -6.24 -31.91 -15.81
N GLU A 320 -7.08 -31.95 -14.77
CA GLU A 320 -6.95 -31.12 -13.56
C GLU A 320 -5.61 -31.36 -12.83
N PHE A 321 -5.18 -32.60 -12.71
CA PHE A 321 -3.89 -32.94 -12.09
C PHE A 321 -2.71 -32.41 -12.92
N ARG A 322 -2.77 -32.55 -14.26
CA ARG A 322 -1.73 -32.02 -15.15
C ARG A 322 -1.70 -30.49 -15.14
N GLU A 323 -2.87 -29.85 -15.08
CA GLU A 323 -3.01 -28.41 -14.92
C GLU A 323 -2.38 -27.93 -13.61
N ALA A 324 -2.69 -28.56 -12.47
CA ALA A 324 -2.12 -28.23 -11.17
C ALA A 324 -0.58 -28.35 -11.19
N ARG A 325 -0.04 -29.40 -11.80
CA ARG A 325 1.43 -29.53 -12.00
C ARG A 325 2.03 -28.44 -12.88
N ALA A 326 1.32 -28.01 -13.92
CA ALA A 326 1.78 -26.91 -14.75
C ALA A 326 1.80 -25.59 -13.95
N LYS A 327 0.77 -25.31 -13.15
CA LYS A 327 0.69 -24.15 -12.24
C LYS A 327 1.80 -24.15 -11.17
N GLU A 328 2.16 -25.34 -10.62
CA GLU A 328 3.29 -25.48 -9.71
C GLU A 328 4.60 -25.09 -10.39
N ARG A 329 4.85 -25.56 -11.62
CA ARG A 329 6.05 -25.16 -12.39
C ARG A 329 6.06 -23.68 -12.70
N GLN A 330 4.93 -23.10 -13.08
CA GLN A 330 4.81 -21.65 -13.31
C GLN A 330 5.14 -20.85 -12.04
N ALA A 331 4.61 -21.24 -10.88
CA ALA A 331 4.90 -20.57 -9.61
C ALA A 331 6.39 -20.62 -9.26
N ARG A 332 7.05 -21.77 -9.47
CA ARG A 332 8.50 -21.93 -9.25
C ARG A 332 9.30 -21.04 -10.19
N LEU A 333 8.99 -21.05 -11.49
CA LEU A 333 9.68 -20.20 -12.46
C LEU A 333 9.49 -18.71 -12.15
N ALA A 334 8.30 -18.29 -11.69
CA ALA A 334 8.05 -16.91 -11.29
C ALA A 334 8.85 -16.50 -10.04
N TYR A 335 9.03 -17.42 -9.08
CA TYR A 335 9.90 -17.19 -7.93
C TYR A 335 11.38 -17.04 -8.33
N ASP A 336 11.87 -17.93 -9.21
CA ASP A 336 13.25 -17.90 -9.70
C ASP A 336 13.54 -16.64 -10.52
N ASP A 337 12.57 -16.18 -11.32
CA ASP A 337 12.66 -14.94 -12.09
C ASP A 337 12.69 -13.71 -11.19
N LEU A 338 11.79 -13.65 -10.21
CA LEU A 338 11.78 -12.57 -9.21
C LEU A 338 13.12 -12.51 -8.47
N LYS A 339 13.69 -13.65 -8.07
CA LYS A 339 14.97 -13.70 -7.38
C LYS A 339 16.09 -13.08 -8.21
N LYS A 340 16.16 -13.38 -9.50
CA LYS A 340 17.13 -12.76 -10.42
C LYS A 340 16.89 -11.26 -10.58
N SER A 341 15.63 -10.86 -10.66
CA SER A 341 15.26 -9.44 -10.76
C SER A 341 15.67 -8.66 -9.51
N VAL A 342 15.50 -9.25 -8.32
CA VAL A 342 15.95 -8.69 -7.05
C VAL A 342 17.47 -8.49 -7.00
N ASP A 343 18.24 -9.44 -7.49
CA ASP A 343 19.71 -9.32 -7.55
C ASP A 343 20.15 -8.12 -8.41
N ILE A 344 19.46 -7.89 -9.54
CA ILE A 344 19.71 -6.74 -10.42
C ILE A 344 19.20 -5.44 -9.76
N GLU A 345 18.05 -5.46 -9.11
CA GLU A 345 17.48 -4.29 -8.42
C GLU A 345 18.41 -3.78 -7.31
N VAL A 346 18.99 -4.69 -6.52
CA VAL A 346 19.96 -4.34 -5.46
C VAL A 346 21.22 -3.74 -6.07
N GLU A 347 21.76 -4.34 -7.14
CA GLU A 347 22.96 -3.82 -7.82
C GLU A 347 22.69 -2.44 -8.43
N ALA A 348 21.59 -2.27 -9.15
CA ALA A 348 21.21 -1.00 -9.75
C ALA A 348 21.02 0.10 -8.69
N ALA A 349 20.35 -0.20 -7.57
CA ALA A 349 20.17 0.76 -6.48
C ALA A 349 21.51 1.19 -5.85
N CYS A 350 22.47 0.28 -5.71
CA CYS A 350 23.81 0.59 -5.23
C CYS A 350 24.60 1.48 -6.22
N LEU A 351 24.58 1.13 -7.50
CA LEU A 351 25.27 1.92 -8.52
C LEU A 351 24.68 3.33 -8.66
N ASP A 352 23.36 3.46 -8.55
CA ASP A 352 22.71 4.76 -8.57
C ASP A 352 23.10 5.61 -7.35
N LEU A 353 23.10 5.02 -6.15
CA LEU A 353 23.55 5.68 -4.93
C LEU A 353 24.99 6.17 -5.02
N ASP A 354 25.92 5.32 -5.49
CA ASP A 354 27.33 5.66 -5.64
C ASP A 354 27.54 6.76 -6.70
N THR A 355 26.78 6.69 -7.80
CA THR A 355 26.80 7.71 -8.85
C THR A 355 26.33 9.06 -8.32
N LEU A 356 25.22 9.09 -7.60
CA LEU A 356 24.66 10.33 -7.02
C LEU A 356 25.60 10.90 -5.95
N LYS A 357 26.22 10.06 -5.12
CA LYS A 357 27.21 10.46 -4.12
C LYS A 357 28.43 11.11 -4.77
N GLY A 358 28.98 10.49 -5.83
CA GLY A 358 30.10 11.04 -6.57
C GLY A 358 29.77 12.35 -7.30
N SER A 359 28.60 12.37 -7.95
CA SER A 359 28.13 13.55 -8.69
C SER A 359 27.85 14.74 -7.79
N LEU A 360 27.30 14.53 -6.59
CA LEU A 360 26.95 15.60 -5.66
C LEU A 360 28.18 16.49 -5.35
N LYS A 361 29.32 15.89 -5.05
CA LYS A 361 30.56 16.62 -4.79
C LYS A 361 30.98 17.51 -5.96
N PHE A 362 30.94 16.99 -7.19
CA PHE A 362 31.31 17.77 -8.37
C PHE A 362 30.32 18.89 -8.67
N LEU A 363 29.03 18.66 -8.40
CA LEU A 363 28.01 19.69 -8.55
C LEU A 363 28.11 20.79 -7.49
N GLU A 364 28.51 20.47 -6.25
CA GLU A 364 28.81 21.45 -5.22
C GLU A 364 30.02 22.33 -5.60
N ASP A 365 31.10 21.71 -6.11
CA ASP A 365 32.25 22.45 -6.65
C ASP A 365 31.82 23.35 -7.82
N GLN A 366 31.02 22.84 -8.77
CA GLN A 366 30.48 23.63 -9.87
C GLN A 366 29.64 24.81 -9.38
N GLN A 367 28.84 24.66 -8.33
CA GLN A 367 28.02 25.71 -7.75
C GLN A 367 28.91 26.83 -7.17
N ILE A 368 29.96 26.45 -6.44
CA ILE A 368 30.94 27.43 -5.88
C ILE A 368 31.56 28.24 -7.02
N PHE A 369 32.10 27.57 -8.04
CA PHE A 369 32.73 28.25 -9.18
C PHE A 369 31.73 29.11 -9.97
N ALA A 370 30.48 28.64 -10.17
CA ALA A 370 29.46 29.43 -10.86
C ALA A 370 29.10 30.71 -10.07
N ARG A 371 29.04 30.62 -8.75
CA ARG A 371 28.76 31.75 -7.86
C ARG A 371 29.88 32.76 -7.88
N ASP A 372 31.13 32.31 -7.79
CA ASP A 372 32.29 33.16 -7.84
C ASP A 372 32.43 33.82 -9.21
N ASN A 373 32.20 33.08 -10.29
CA ASN A 373 32.19 33.61 -11.64
C ASN A 373 31.13 34.71 -11.82
N TYR A 374 29.88 34.46 -11.37
CA TYR A 374 28.83 35.49 -11.43
C TYR A 374 29.22 36.75 -10.68
N ASN A 375 29.75 36.64 -9.48
CA ASN A 375 30.18 37.76 -8.67
C ASN A 375 31.33 38.55 -9.33
N ALA A 376 32.29 37.84 -9.95
CA ALA A 376 33.40 38.47 -10.66
C ALA A 376 32.92 39.21 -11.92
N VAL A 377 32.07 38.55 -12.75
CA VAL A 377 31.53 39.14 -13.97
C VAL A 377 30.64 40.36 -13.65
N MET A 378 29.83 40.29 -12.59
CA MET A 378 29.06 41.48 -12.13
C MET A 378 29.93 42.69 -11.78
N LYS A 379 31.03 42.46 -11.01
CA LYS A 379 31.99 43.54 -10.71
C LYS A 379 32.68 44.09 -11.96
N GLN A 380 33.05 43.23 -12.91
CA GLN A 380 33.61 43.65 -14.19
C GLN A 380 32.58 44.45 -15.01
N PHE A 381 31.32 44.03 -15.03
CA PHE A 381 30.25 44.77 -15.70
C PHE A 381 30.05 46.16 -15.05
N GLU A 382 30.03 46.24 -13.71
CA GLU A 382 29.95 47.51 -12.97
C GLU A 382 31.09 48.47 -13.30
N ASN A 383 32.25 47.96 -13.68
CA ASN A 383 33.42 48.76 -14.09
C ASN A 383 33.55 48.92 -15.63
N GLY A 384 32.57 48.46 -16.42
CA GLY A 384 32.58 48.55 -17.87
C GLY A 384 33.51 47.57 -18.59
N LEU A 385 34.04 46.56 -17.89
CA LEU A 385 34.98 45.56 -18.41
C LEU A 385 34.31 44.28 -18.93
N ALA A 386 33.04 44.11 -18.65
CA ALA A 386 32.22 42.97 -19.13
C ALA A 386 30.96 43.47 -19.84
N THR A 387 30.39 42.63 -20.70
CA THR A 387 29.17 42.94 -21.46
C THR A 387 27.91 42.44 -20.74
N SER A 388 26.74 42.95 -21.18
CA SER A 388 25.45 42.47 -20.73
C SER A 388 25.25 40.95 -21.01
N LEU A 389 25.87 40.41 -22.06
CA LEU A 389 25.83 38.99 -22.40
C LEU A 389 26.58 38.13 -21.37
N ASP A 390 27.79 38.58 -20.99
CA ASP A 390 28.63 37.88 -20.02
C ASP A 390 27.91 37.73 -18.68
N VAL A 391 27.20 38.78 -18.23
CA VAL A 391 26.39 38.74 -17.00
C VAL A 391 25.25 37.74 -17.09
N MET A 392 24.54 37.69 -18.24
CA MET A 392 23.42 36.74 -18.43
C MET A 392 23.90 35.30 -18.49
N ASP A 393 25.01 35.05 -19.18
CA ASP A 393 25.63 33.72 -19.25
C ASP A 393 26.08 33.24 -17.87
N ALA A 394 26.75 34.11 -17.11
CA ALA A 394 27.16 33.79 -15.72
C ALA A 394 25.98 33.57 -14.77
N ASN A 395 24.87 34.34 -14.93
CA ASN A 395 23.66 34.14 -14.14
C ASN A 395 22.95 32.80 -14.50
N THR A 396 22.91 32.47 -15.78
CA THR A 396 22.32 31.19 -16.25
C THR A 396 23.11 29.99 -15.73
N LEU A 397 24.45 30.10 -15.75
CA LEU A 397 25.34 29.05 -15.19
C LEU A 397 25.09 28.88 -13.68
N LEU A 398 25.02 29.97 -12.90
CA LEU A 398 24.72 29.92 -11.48
C LEU A 398 23.34 29.32 -11.19
N LEU A 399 22.29 29.78 -11.91
CA LEU A 399 20.94 29.27 -11.74
C LEU A 399 20.86 27.77 -12.00
N THR A 400 21.56 27.30 -13.03
CA THR A 400 21.61 25.86 -13.40
C THR A 400 22.36 25.07 -12.35
N ALA A 401 23.50 25.56 -11.88
CA ALA A 401 24.30 24.91 -10.84
C ALA A 401 23.53 24.81 -9.51
N ASP A 402 22.84 25.89 -9.09
CA ASP A 402 22.00 25.90 -7.89
C ASP A 402 20.90 24.82 -7.97
N LYS A 403 20.23 24.69 -9.12
CA LYS A 403 19.18 23.65 -9.33
C LYS A 403 19.76 22.23 -9.31
N ASN A 404 20.90 22.02 -10.00
CA ASN A 404 21.52 20.71 -10.10
C ASN A 404 21.95 20.15 -8.74
N VAL A 405 22.50 21.00 -7.86
CA VAL A 405 22.88 20.59 -6.49
C VAL A 405 21.66 20.16 -5.69
N VAL A 406 20.57 20.92 -5.74
CA VAL A 406 19.33 20.61 -5.02
C VAL A 406 18.74 19.29 -5.52
N ASP A 407 18.70 19.10 -6.84
CA ASP A 407 18.20 17.86 -7.43
C ASP A 407 19.06 16.66 -7.05
N ALA A 408 20.37 16.79 -7.12
CA ALA A 408 21.28 15.71 -6.75
C ALA A 408 21.19 15.35 -5.27
N LEU A 409 21.09 16.34 -4.36
CA LEU A 409 20.97 16.13 -2.93
C LEU A 409 19.76 15.29 -2.55
N TYR A 410 18.56 15.67 -3.01
CA TYR A 410 17.35 14.96 -2.64
C TYR A 410 17.19 13.63 -3.40
N ASN A 411 17.72 13.52 -4.64
CA ASN A 411 17.82 12.24 -5.33
C ASN A 411 18.74 11.26 -4.59
N TYR A 412 19.88 11.74 -4.05
CA TYR A 412 20.76 10.92 -3.21
C TYR A 412 20.03 10.40 -1.96
N GLN A 413 19.27 11.26 -1.27
CA GLN A 413 18.52 10.84 -0.09
C GLN A 413 17.45 9.78 -0.44
N LEU A 414 16.74 9.97 -1.55
CA LEU A 414 15.78 8.98 -2.03
C LEU A 414 16.44 7.67 -2.45
N ALA A 415 17.60 7.73 -3.13
CA ALA A 415 18.37 6.55 -3.51
C ALA A 415 18.83 5.74 -2.29
N SER A 416 19.23 6.41 -1.19
CA SER A 416 19.55 5.73 0.07
C SER A 416 18.37 4.92 0.63
N LEU A 417 17.15 5.45 0.56
CA LEU A 417 15.94 4.72 0.95
C LEU A 417 15.58 3.61 -0.04
N THR A 418 15.88 3.81 -1.33
CA THR A 418 15.69 2.80 -2.36
C THR A 418 16.60 1.59 -2.11
N VAL A 419 17.86 1.78 -1.72
CA VAL A 419 18.76 0.70 -1.30
C VAL A 419 18.20 -0.05 -0.08
N LYS A 420 17.63 0.66 0.90
CA LYS A 420 16.99 0.03 2.07
C LYS A 420 15.75 -0.76 1.67
N LYS A 421 14.96 -0.29 0.69
CA LYS A 421 13.83 -1.05 0.15
C LYS A 421 14.31 -2.29 -0.62
N SER A 422 15.26 -2.15 -1.53
CA SER A 422 15.77 -3.26 -2.35
C SER A 422 16.41 -4.37 -1.52
N SER A 423 17.05 -4.02 -0.40
CA SER A 423 17.59 -4.98 0.59
C SER A 423 16.55 -5.54 1.58
N GLY A 424 15.29 -5.06 1.57
CA GLY A 424 14.24 -5.49 2.51
C GLY A 424 14.34 -4.89 3.92
N THR A 425 15.22 -3.91 4.15
CA THR A 425 15.46 -3.32 5.48
C THR A 425 14.65 -2.06 5.77
N LEU A 426 13.91 -1.51 4.78
CA LEU A 426 13.20 -0.23 4.92
C LEU A 426 12.18 -0.22 6.08
N LEU A 427 11.40 -1.30 6.24
CA LEU A 427 10.41 -1.39 7.33
C LEU A 427 11.06 -1.43 8.72
N GLN A 428 12.22 -2.09 8.83
CA GLN A 428 12.99 -2.11 10.08
C GLN A 428 13.55 -0.71 10.39
N PHE A 429 14.11 -0.03 9.39
CA PHE A 429 14.60 1.35 9.53
C PHE A 429 13.50 2.31 10.01
N VAL A 430 12.30 2.21 9.49
CA VAL A 430 11.18 3.07 9.93
C VAL A 430 10.75 2.73 11.36
N ARG A 431 10.73 1.44 11.74
CA ARG A 431 10.32 0.98 13.06
C ARG A 431 11.36 1.28 14.14
N ASP A 432 12.63 1.00 13.89
CA ASP A 432 13.70 1.04 14.90
C ASP A 432 14.46 2.38 14.92
N GLY A 433 14.28 3.21 13.90
CA GLY A 433 15.05 4.44 13.68
C GLY A 433 16.43 4.20 13.12
N ASP A 434 17.11 5.29 12.71
CA ASP A 434 18.51 5.19 12.29
C ASP A 434 19.36 4.78 13.49
N PRO A 435 20.13 3.68 13.43
CA PRO A 435 21.04 3.29 14.51
C PRO A 435 22.08 4.37 14.85
N ALA A 436 22.34 5.33 13.93
CA ALA A 436 23.19 6.48 14.19
C ALA A 436 22.57 7.55 15.13
N VAL A 437 21.24 7.53 15.36
CA VAL A 437 20.51 8.46 16.24
C VAL A 437 20.23 7.87 17.63
N LYS A 438 20.61 6.63 17.91
CA LYS A 438 20.42 5.97 19.23
C LYS A 438 21.18 6.61 20.41
N GLY A 439 21.64 7.86 20.29
CA GLY A 439 22.24 8.65 21.37
C GLY A 439 21.28 9.47 22.21
N SER A 440 20.03 9.65 21.83
CA SER A 440 19.08 10.44 22.64
C SER A 440 17.65 9.98 22.45
N SER A 441 17.09 9.46 23.54
CA SER A 441 15.69 9.11 23.81
C SER A 441 15.23 7.71 23.37
N GLY A 442 15.49 6.73 24.25
CA GLY A 442 14.62 5.55 24.36
C GLY A 442 13.27 5.95 24.94
N ALA A 443 12.22 5.95 24.13
CA ALA A 443 10.84 5.97 24.61
C ALA A 443 9.93 5.30 23.58
N LEU A 444 9.44 4.16 23.96
CA LEU A 444 8.15 3.53 23.67
C LEU A 444 7.64 3.53 22.21
N TRP A 445 7.95 2.43 21.53
CA TRP A 445 7.11 1.88 20.49
C TRP A 445 6.43 0.60 21.01
N GLN A 446 5.36 0.75 21.74
CA GLN A 446 4.35 -0.30 21.85
C GLN A 446 3.30 -0.01 20.79
N LEU A 447 3.42 -0.68 19.64
CA LEU A 447 2.26 -0.97 18.80
C LEU A 447 1.34 -1.83 19.68
N THR A 448 0.18 -1.29 20.00
CA THR A 448 -0.92 -2.07 20.55
C THR A 448 -1.25 -3.15 19.53
N ASP A 449 -0.77 -4.34 19.84
CA ASP A 449 -1.16 -5.60 19.21
C ASP A 449 -2.69 -5.75 19.41
N VAL A 450 -3.46 -5.47 18.38
CA VAL A 450 -4.85 -5.92 18.28
C VAL A 450 -4.80 -7.38 17.87
N GLY A 451 -4.47 -8.24 18.82
CA GLY A 451 -4.30 -9.66 18.55
C GLY A 451 -4.14 -10.52 19.79
N ASP A 452 -4.80 -10.22 20.91
CA ASP A 452 -4.85 -11.16 22.03
C ASP A 452 -6.32 -11.40 22.49
N LEU A 453 -7.06 -12.07 21.59
CA LEU A 453 -8.21 -12.86 22.00
C LEU A 453 -7.71 -14.26 22.40
N ARG A 454 -6.95 -14.32 23.48
CA ARG A 454 -6.71 -15.58 24.21
C ARG A 454 -8.05 -16.09 24.73
N ALA A 455 -8.52 -17.16 24.10
CA ALA A 455 -9.58 -17.98 24.64
C ALA A 455 -9.23 -18.42 26.07
N LYS A 456 -9.85 -17.81 27.05
CA LYS A 456 -9.85 -18.27 28.43
C LYS A 456 -10.62 -19.59 28.46
N LYS A 457 -9.92 -20.72 28.58
CA LYS A 457 -10.51 -22.01 28.92
C LYS A 457 -11.19 -21.88 30.27
N SER A 458 -12.50 -21.85 30.30
CA SER A 458 -13.32 -22.12 31.46
C SER A 458 -14.36 -23.16 31.08
N GLY A 459 -14.37 -24.23 31.85
CA GLY A 459 -15.08 -25.49 31.68
C GLY A 459 -16.52 -25.45 31.18
N GLY A 460 -16.76 -26.42 30.32
CA GLY A 460 -17.99 -27.15 30.07
C GLY A 460 -19.32 -26.39 30.04
N ARG A 461 -19.77 -26.06 28.84
CA ARG A 461 -21.13 -26.18 28.30
C ARG A 461 -21.26 -25.32 27.05
N LEU A 462 -21.51 -26.00 25.95
CA LEU A 462 -21.85 -25.36 24.68
C LEU A 462 -23.30 -24.84 24.80
N LEU A 463 -23.46 -23.52 24.88
CA LEU A 463 -24.76 -22.83 24.71
C LEU A 463 -24.64 -21.99 23.44
N LEU A 464 -25.30 -22.45 22.37
CA LEU A 464 -25.53 -21.69 21.15
C LEU A 464 -26.60 -20.62 21.45
N PHE A 465 -26.20 -19.36 21.56
CA PHE A 465 -27.14 -18.23 21.50
C PHE A 465 -27.17 -17.69 20.05
N PHE A 466 -28.31 -17.87 19.40
CA PHE A 466 -28.68 -17.06 18.24
C PHE A 466 -29.28 -15.74 18.78
N SER A 467 -28.58 -14.63 18.58
CA SER A 467 -29.16 -13.30 18.72
C SER A 467 -29.48 -12.81 17.30
N ILE A 468 -30.77 -12.67 17.02
CA ILE A 468 -31.29 -11.92 15.88
C ILE A 468 -31.45 -10.49 16.41
N ASP A 469 -30.62 -9.55 15.95
CA ASP A 469 -30.84 -8.12 16.17
C ASP A 469 -31.54 -7.56 14.92
N GLU A 470 -32.80 -7.16 15.13
CA GLU A 470 -33.59 -6.34 14.22
C GLU A 470 -33.16 -4.87 14.38
N SER A 471 -32.64 -4.25 13.32
CA SER A 471 -32.93 -2.86 12.94
C SER A 471 -32.28 -2.53 11.60
#